data_bee6686bce3d9fdc250b65cd803d4e01
#
_entry.id   bee6686bce3d9fdc250b65cd803d4e01
#
_cell.length_a   1.000
_cell.length_b   1.000
_cell.length_c   1.000
_cell.angle_alpha   90.00
_cell.angle_beta   90.00
_cell.angle_gamma   90.00
#
_symmetry.space_group_name_H-M   'P 1'
#
loop_
_entity.id
_entity.type
_entity.pdbx_description
1 polymer ?
#
loop_
_entity_poly.entity_id
_entity_poly.type
_entity_poly.pdbx_seq_one_letter_code
_entity_poly.pdbx_strand_id
1 'polypeptide(L)'
;MSTFKKVRLELVLPVVFAWFFMSVLVDIITIPTVFRNSSSIVDAGKIGMTVFGRFNIFEIIFALVVISGAWVKYRDLKHKIWMFLAIPLVALSLIYKFYMTPMITNTTYEIHQTQTSDPQYAVLQEKHAFYHNSYRKLEYVKLLLLLGLGGAVLVDRVRNNKGIA
;
A
#
# COMPACT_ATOMS: atom_id res chain seq x y z
N MET A 1 -8.26 17.82 25.37
CA MET A 1 -8.00 16.57 24.60
C MET A 1 -6.98 15.75 25.36
N SER A 2 -7.19 14.44 25.59
CA SER A 2 -6.20 13.64 26.33
C SER A 2 -4.88 13.51 25.54
N THR A 3 -3.75 13.39 26.24
CA THR A 3 -2.41 13.24 25.64
C THR A 3 -2.37 12.13 24.59
N PHE A 4 -3.04 10.99 24.85
CA PHE A 4 -3.10 9.87 23.96
C PHE A 4 -3.81 10.18 22.60
N LYS A 5 -4.88 10.98 22.63
CA LYS A 5 -5.54 11.43 21.42
C LYS A 5 -4.65 12.39 20.60
N LYS A 6 -3.92 13.26 21.27
CA LYS A 6 -2.98 14.19 20.63
C LYS A 6 -1.89 13.42 19.89
N VAL A 7 -1.28 12.42 20.54
CA VAL A 7 -0.24 11.57 19.93
C VAL A 7 -0.77 10.86 18.67
N ARG A 8 -2.00 10.29 18.71
CA ARG A 8 -2.59 9.64 17.52
C ARG A 8 -2.73 10.59 16.35
N LEU A 9 -3.16 11.83 16.58
CA LEU A 9 -3.31 12.82 15.51
C LEU A 9 -1.94 13.28 14.96
N GLU A 10 -0.95 13.44 15.82
CA GLU A 10 0.39 13.86 15.43
C GLU A 10 1.13 12.80 14.61
N LEU A 11 0.89 11.51 14.87
CA LEU A 11 1.52 10.40 14.16
C LEU A 11 0.99 10.21 12.73
N VAL A 12 -0.21 10.70 12.38
CA VAL A 12 -0.79 10.47 11.06
C VAL A 12 0.12 11.01 9.95
N LEU A 13 0.59 12.25 10.08
CA LEU A 13 1.38 12.87 9.02
C LEU A 13 2.70 12.17 8.74
N PRO A 14 3.58 11.93 9.75
CA PRO A 14 4.83 11.22 9.49
C PRO A 14 4.61 9.80 8.98
N VAL A 15 3.57 9.10 9.44
CA VAL A 15 3.26 7.75 8.97
C VAL A 15 2.76 7.77 7.52
N VAL A 16 1.91 8.72 7.13
CA VAL A 16 1.47 8.88 5.72
C VAL A 16 2.66 9.13 4.80
N PHE A 17 3.58 10.02 5.19
CA PHE A 17 4.80 10.27 4.40
C PHE A 17 5.72 9.04 4.35
N ALA A 18 5.94 8.38 5.49
CA ALA A 18 6.72 7.15 5.52
C ALA A 18 6.12 6.08 4.59
N TRP A 19 4.81 5.88 4.64
CA TRP A 19 4.11 4.94 3.77
C TRP A 19 4.25 5.33 2.29
N PHE A 20 4.01 6.59 1.96
CA PHE A 20 4.15 7.08 0.59
C PHE A 20 5.56 6.85 0.04
N PHE A 21 6.60 7.29 0.75
CA PHE A 21 7.98 7.15 0.28
C PHE A 21 8.46 5.69 0.25
N MET A 22 8.02 4.86 1.19
CA MET A 22 8.32 3.42 1.15
C MET A 22 7.64 2.75 -0.04
N SER A 23 6.39 3.09 -0.38
CA SER A 23 5.72 2.59 -1.58
C SER A 23 6.48 3.01 -2.84
N VAL A 24 6.85 4.28 -2.97
CA VAL A 24 7.66 4.76 -4.10
C VAL A 24 9.00 4.02 -4.18
N LEU A 25 9.69 3.86 -3.05
CA LEU A 25 10.97 3.14 -2.99
C LEU A 25 10.82 1.68 -3.44
N VAL A 26 9.81 0.98 -2.94
CA VAL A 26 9.61 -0.45 -3.27
C VAL A 26 9.17 -0.61 -4.71
N ASP A 27 8.11 0.08 -5.14
CA ASP A 27 7.43 -0.19 -6.41
C ASP A 27 8.13 0.46 -7.62
N ILE A 28 8.76 1.63 -7.44
CA ILE A 28 9.37 2.39 -8.55
C ILE A 28 10.88 2.16 -8.63
N ILE A 29 11.56 1.94 -7.50
CA ILE A 29 13.02 1.81 -7.47
C ILE A 29 13.43 0.36 -7.26
N THR A 30 13.05 -0.25 -6.13
CA THR A 30 13.58 -1.55 -5.72
C THR A 30 13.18 -2.66 -6.69
N ILE A 31 11.90 -2.83 -6.95
CA ILE A 31 11.42 -3.92 -7.81
C ILE A 31 11.93 -3.81 -9.25
N PRO A 32 11.82 -2.68 -9.94
CA PRO A 32 12.39 -2.54 -11.29
C PRO A 32 13.92 -2.76 -11.32
N THR A 33 14.63 -2.34 -10.28
CA THR A 33 16.09 -2.57 -10.17
C THR A 33 16.43 -4.04 -10.02
N VAL A 34 15.66 -4.78 -9.19
CA VAL A 34 15.83 -6.23 -9.03
C VAL A 34 15.62 -6.94 -10.37
N PHE A 35 14.54 -6.64 -11.07
CA PHE A 35 14.24 -7.28 -12.37
C PHE A 35 15.25 -6.95 -13.48
N ARG A 36 15.88 -5.77 -13.44
CA ARG A 36 16.90 -5.36 -14.44
C ARG A 36 18.28 -5.99 -14.17
N ASN A 37 18.60 -6.28 -12.91
CA ASN A 37 19.95 -6.69 -12.53
C ASN A 37 20.06 -8.16 -12.06
N SER A 38 18.94 -8.89 -11.99
CA SER A 38 18.97 -10.32 -11.67
C SER A 38 19.37 -11.13 -12.90
N SER A 39 20.19 -12.15 -12.69
CA SER A 39 20.62 -13.10 -13.72
C SER A 39 19.48 -13.99 -14.22
N SER A 40 18.41 -14.12 -13.44
CA SER A 40 17.25 -14.95 -13.73
C SER A 40 15.96 -14.21 -13.36
N ILE A 41 14.96 -14.26 -14.26
CA ILE A 41 13.63 -13.72 -14.01
C ILE A 41 12.90 -14.45 -12.87
N VAL A 42 13.24 -15.72 -12.68
CA VAL A 42 12.73 -16.57 -11.59
C VAL A 42 13.23 -16.08 -10.24
N ASP A 43 14.51 -15.76 -10.14
CA ASP A 43 15.10 -15.25 -8.90
C ASP A 43 14.64 -13.83 -8.61
N ALA A 44 14.53 -12.98 -9.63
CA ALA A 44 13.91 -11.66 -9.50
C ALA A 44 12.48 -11.76 -8.96
N GLY A 45 11.69 -12.70 -9.46
CA GLY A 45 10.33 -12.97 -8.98
C GLY A 45 10.30 -13.40 -7.52
N LYS A 46 11.18 -14.31 -7.08
CA LYS A 46 11.29 -14.75 -5.67
C LYS A 46 11.65 -13.59 -4.74
N ILE A 47 12.61 -12.75 -5.15
CA ILE A 47 13.00 -11.55 -4.39
C ILE A 47 11.80 -10.60 -4.30
N GLY A 48 11.13 -10.33 -5.43
CA GLY A 48 9.93 -9.48 -5.47
C GLY A 48 8.83 -9.96 -4.52
N MET A 49 8.48 -11.25 -4.56
CA MET A 49 7.48 -11.86 -3.66
C MET A 49 7.88 -11.70 -2.19
N THR A 50 9.16 -11.86 -1.86
CA THR A 50 9.67 -11.69 -0.49
C THR A 50 9.56 -10.24 -0.03
N VAL A 51 9.96 -9.29 -0.87
CA VAL A 51 9.90 -7.85 -0.59
C VAL A 51 8.44 -7.42 -0.37
N PHE A 52 7.54 -7.74 -1.29
CA PHE A 52 6.12 -7.41 -1.16
C PHE A 52 5.47 -8.08 0.05
N GLY A 53 5.78 -9.36 0.29
CA GLY A 53 5.24 -10.09 1.44
C GLY A 53 5.57 -9.44 2.78
N ARG A 54 6.77 -8.86 2.92
CA ARG A 54 7.21 -8.11 4.10
C ARG A 54 6.65 -6.70 4.10
N PHE A 55 6.67 -6.01 2.97
CA PHE A 55 6.18 -4.64 2.85
C PHE A 55 4.69 -4.54 3.22
N ASN A 56 3.86 -5.47 2.76
CA ASN A 56 2.44 -5.50 3.10
C ASN A 56 2.15 -5.60 4.61
N ILE A 57 3.09 -6.12 5.41
CA ILE A 57 2.96 -6.11 6.88
C ILE A 57 3.11 -4.68 7.41
N PHE A 58 4.10 -3.93 6.90
CA PHE A 58 4.26 -2.52 7.26
C PHE A 58 3.07 -1.69 6.82
N GLU A 59 2.49 -1.96 5.65
CA GLU A 59 1.29 -1.29 5.17
C GLU A 59 0.10 -1.46 6.11
N ILE A 60 -0.10 -2.66 6.67
CA ILE A 60 -1.15 -2.90 7.68
C ILE A 60 -0.87 -2.07 8.94
N ILE A 61 0.38 -2.02 9.42
CA ILE A 61 0.76 -1.22 10.59
C ILE A 61 0.48 0.26 10.33
N PHE A 62 0.88 0.78 9.17
CA PHE A 62 0.62 2.16 8.78
C PHE A 62 -0.88 2.45 8.69
N ALA A 63 -1.65 1.54 8.09
CA ALA A 63 -3.10 1.64 7.98
C ALA A 63 -3.78 1.72 9.35
N LEU A 64 -3.35 0.92 10.32
CA LEU A 64 -3.86 0.95 11.70
C LEU A 64 -3.57 2.29 12.40
N VAL A 65 -2.37 2.85 12.22
CA VAL A 65 -2.04 4.17 12.78
C VAL A 65 -2.90 5.25 12.12
N VAL A 66 -2.99 5.25 10.79
CA VAL A 66 -3.74 6.23 10.02
C VAL A 66 -5.22 6.20 10.39
N ILE A 67 -5.86 5.02 10.41
CA ILE A 67 -7.29 4.91 10.75
C ILE A 67 -7.57 5.30 12.19
N SER A 68 -6.64 5.02 13.11
CA SER A 68 -6.79 5.40 14.53
C SER A 68 -6.80 6.92 14.71
N GLY A 69 -5.94 7.63 13.99
CA GLY A 69 -5.89 9.10 14.00
C GLY A 69 -7.10 9.72 13.30
N ALA A 70 -7.47 9.18 12.13
CA ALA A 70 -8.65 9.60 11.38
C ALA A 70 -9.94 9.42 12.20
N TRP A 71 -10.04 8.33 13.00
CA TRP A 71 -11.16 8.10 13.90
C TRP A 71 -11.27 9.17 14.99
N VAL A 72 -10.16 9.55 15.62
CA VAL A 72 -10.13 10.64 16.62
C VAL A 72 -10.59 11.94 15.99
N LYS A 73 -10.07 12.27 14.80
CA LYS A 73 -10.44 13.49 14.07
C LYS A 73 -11.93 13.52 13.69
N TYR A 74 -12.47 12.39 13.24
CA TYR A 74 -13.88 12.25 12.90
C TYR A 74 -14.80 12.41 14.12
N ARG A 75 -14.50 11.68 15.22
CA ARG A 75 -15.34 11.64 16.41
C ARG A 75 -15.36 12.96 17.19
N ASP A 76 -14.18 13.53 17.40
CA ASP A 76 -14.03 14.68 18.30
C ASP A 76 -14.19 16.03 17.56
N LEU A 77 -13.79 16.10 16.28
CA LEU A 77 -13.79 17.32 15.49
C LEU A 77 -14.74 17.28 14.27
N LYS A 78 -15.50 16.18 14.11
CA LYS A 78 -16.47 15.95 13.00
C LYS A 78 -15.86 16.11 11.60
N HIS A 79 -14.56 15.94 11.45
CA HIS A 79 -13.84 16.10 10.19
C HIS A 79 -13.85 14.79 9.40
N LYS A 80 -14.70 14.71 8.38
CA LYS A 80 -14.99 13.44 7.66
C LYS A 80 -13.90 13.06 6.63
N ILE A 81 -13.17 14.04 6.09
CA ILE A 81 -12.24 13.82 4.96
C ILE A 81 -11.13 12.81 5.29
N TRP A 82 -10.58 12.84 6.52
CA TRP A 82 -9.55 11.91 6.92
C TRP A 82 -10.06 10.46 6.93
N MET A 83 -11.30 10.24 7.42
CA MET A 83 -11.92 8.91 7.40
C MET A 83 -12.22 8.44 5.97
N PHE A 84 -12.73 9.34 5.12
CA PHE A 84 -13.02 9.03 3.73
C PHE A 84 -11.77 8.56 2.97
N LEU A 85 -10.60 9.14 3.24
CA LEU A 85 -9.33 8.75 2.64
C LEU A 85 -8.66 7.56 3.34
N ALA A 86 -8.83 7.42 4.66
CA ALA A 86 -8.22 6.34 5.43
C ALA A 86 -8.89 4.98 5.20
N ILE A 87 -10.21 4.92 5.07
CA ILE A 87 -10.94 3.65 4.86
C ILE A 87 -10.46 2.89 3.62
N PRO A 88 -10.39 3.51 2.41
CA PRO A 88 -9.86 2.81 1.24
C PRO A 88 -8.38 2.43 1.39
N LEU A 89 -7.55 3.20 2.10
CA LEU A 89 -6.16 2.81 2.38
C LEU A 89 -6.08 1.54 3.24
N VAL A 90 -6.93 1.42 4.27
CA VAL A 90 -7.04 0.18 5.06
C VAL A 90 -7.51 -0.98 4.19
N ALA A 91 -8.55 -0.78 3.38
CA ALA A 91 -9.07 -1.81 2.48
C ALA A 91 -7.99 -2.29 1.51
N LEU A 92 -7.23 -1.38 0.90
CA LEU A 92 -6.13 -1.72 -0.02
C LEU A 92 -5.03 -2.52 0.68
N SER A 93 -4.60 -2.14 1.89
CA SER A 93 -3.56 -2.88 2.62
C SER A 93 -3.99 -4.32 2.95
N LEU A 94 -5.26 -4.52 3.28
CA LEU A 94 -5.82 -5.86 3.51
C LEU A 94 -5.94 -6.67 2.21
N ILE A 95 -6.42 -6.04 1.12
CA ILE A 95 -6.52 -6.66 -0.20
C ILE A 95 -5.13 -7.11 -0.68
N TYR A 96 -4.10 -6.26 -0.54
CA TYR A 96 -2.74 -6.63 -0.92
C TYR A 96 -2.22 -7.82 -0.13
N LYS A 97 -2.33 -7.78 1.19
CA LYS A 97 -1.78 -8.83 2.05
C LYS A 97 -2.51 -10.16 1.89
N PHE A 98 -3.84 -10.15 1.87
CA PHE A 98 -4.63 -11.38 1.99
C PHE A 98 -5.18 -11.90 0.65
N TYR A 99 -5.15 -11.10 -0.41
CA TYR A 99 -5.68 -11.50 -1.70
C TYR A 99 -4.66 -11.37 -2.84
N MET A 100 -4.16 -10.16 -3.12
CA MET A 100 -3.35 -9.92 -4.33
C MET A 100 -1.99 -10.63 -4.26
N THR A 101 -1.25 -10.46 -3.17
CA THR A 101 0.07 -11.09 -3.02
C THR A 101 0.00 -12.61 -3.03
N PRO A 102 -0.90 -13.29 -2.30
CA PRO A 102 -1.08 -14.73 -2.43
C PRO A 102 -1.43 -15.19 -3.85
N MET A 103 -2.32 -14.47 -4.54
CA MET A 103 -2.72 -14.84 -5.91
C MET A 103 -1.57 -14.71 -6.89
N ILE A 104 -0.78 -13.64 -6.84
CA ILE A 104 0.41 -13.46 -7.67
C ILE A 104 1.45 -14.54 -7.35
N THR A 105 1.68 -14.81 -6.07
CA THR A 105 2.65 -15.83 -5.63
C THR A 105 2.25 -17.22 -6.10
N ASN A 106 1.00 -17.62 -5.89
CA ASN A 106 0.52 -18.94 -6.28
C ASN A 106 0.57 -19.15 -7.81
N THR A 107 0.08 -18.16 -8.59
CA THR A 107 0.16 -18.25 -10.05
C THR A 107 1.60 -18.28 -10.55
N THR A 108 2.55 -17.60 -9.88
CA THR A 108 3.97 -17.72 -10.22
C THR A 108 4.51 -19.12 -9.99
N TYR A 109 4.17 -19.76 -8.85
CA TYR A 109 4.58 -21.15 -8.59
C TYR A 109 3.97 -22.12 -9.58
N GLU A 110 2.69 -21.99 -9.88
CA GLU A 110 2.01 -22.84 -10.87
C GLU A 110 2.66 -22.72 -12.26
N ILE A 111 2.98 -21.50 -12.72
CA ILE A 111 3.68 -21.26 -13.99
C ILE A 111 5.03 -21.96 -14.02
N HIS A 112 5.80 -21.92 -12.92
CA HIS A 112 7.13 -22.55 -12.88
C HIS A 112 7.07 -24.10 -12.87
N GLN A 113 5.95 -24.69 -12.46
CA GLN A 113 5.74 -26.14 -12.43
C GLN A 113 5.11 -26.67 -13.72
N THR A 114 4.50 -25.82 -14.52
CA THR A 114 3.80 -26.18 -15.74
C THR A 114 4.76 -26.13 -16.94
N GLN A 115 4.75 -27.17 -17.79
CA GLN A 115 5.56 -27.16 -19.01
C GLN A 115 5.02 -26.12 -20.00
N THR A 116 5.92 -25.46 -20.72
CA THR A 116 5.55 -24.42 -21.69
C THR A 116 4.69 -24.93 -22.86
N SER A 117 4.74 -26.25 -23.14
CA SER A 117 3.91 -26.93 -24.15
C SER A 117 2.49 -27.23 -23.64
N ASP A 118 2.23 -27.12 -22.35
CA ASP A 118 0.91 -27.39 -21.78
C ASP A 118 -0.06 -26.23 -22.10
N PRO A 119 -1.26 -26.50 -22.64
CA PRO A 119 -2.27 -25.44 -22.84
C PRO A 119 -2.60 -24.65 -21.59
N GLN A 120 -2.46 -25.25 -20.40
CA GLN A 120 -2.69 -24.57 -19.12
C GLN A 120 -1.66 -23.46 -18.85
N TYR A 121 -0.45 -23.54 -19.41
CA TYR A 121 0.60 -22.55 -19.25
C TYR A 121 0.14 -21.15 -19.71
N ALA A 122 -0.51 -21.05 -20.87
CA ALA A 122 -1.02 -19.78 -21.40
C ALA A 122 -2.10 -19.18 -20.50
N VAL A 123 -3.00 -19.99 -19.97
CA VAL A 123 -4.07 -19.56 -19.05
C VAL A 123 -3.48 -19.02 -17.74
N LEU A 124 -2.47 -19.68 -17.20
CA LEU A 124 -1.78 -19.25 -15.98
C LEU A 124 -1.03 -17.93 -16.19
N GLN A 125 -0.38 -17.75 -17.34
CA GLN A 125 0.30 -16.52 -17.73
C GLN A 125 -0.70 -15.35 -17.80
N GLU A 126 -1.85 -15.53 -18.44
CA GLU A 126 -2.90 -14.51 -18.53
C GLU A 126 -3.43 -14.14 -17.14
N LYS A 127 -3.72 -15.14 -16.31
CA LYS A 127 -4.19 -14.97 -14.94
C LYS A 127 -3.16 -14.19 -14.09
N HIS A 128 -1.88 -14.56 -14.19
CA HIS A 128 -0.80 -13.86 -13.50
C HIS A 128 -0.70 -12.40 -13.96
N ALA A 129 -0.72 -12.15 -15.27
CA ALA A 129 -0.67 -10.81 -15.83
C ALA A 129 -1.86 -9.95 -15.37
N PHE A 130 -3.06 -10.52 -15.29
CA PHE A 130 -4.24 -9.85 -14.76
C PHE A 130 -4.04 -9.37 -13.32
N TYR A 131 -3.60 -10.26 -12.42
CA TYR A 131 -3.36 -9.88 -11.02
C TYR A 131 -2.25 -8.86 -10.87
N HIS A 132 -1.15 -9.04 -11.59
CA HIS A 132 -0.02 -8.12 -11.55
C HIS A 132 -0.40 -6.72 -12.06
N ASN A 133 -1.13 -6.63 -13.17
CA ASN A 133 -1.60 -5.36 -13.71
C ASN A 133 -2.64 -4.69 -12.80
N SER A 134 -3.52 -5.47 -12.17
CA SER A 134 -4.50 -4.97 -11.20
C SER A 134 -3.80 -4.42 -9.96
N TYR A 135 -2.80 -5.14 -9.44
CA TYR A 135 -1.96 -4.67 -8.33
C TYR A 135 -1.33 -3.30 -8.66
N ARG A 136 -0.69 -3.16 -9.82
CA ARG A 136 -0.07 -1.90 -10.24
C ARG A 136 -1.06 -0.73 -10.32
N LYS A 137 -2.25 -0.96 -10.86
CA LYS A 137 -3.29 0.09 -10.93
C LYS A 137 -3.73 0.52 -9.53
N LEU A 138 -3.93 -0.42 -8.62
CA LEU A 138 -4.30 -0.14 -7.23
C LEU A 138 -3.18 0.60 -6.48
N GLU A 139 -1.91 0.33 -6.80
CA GLU A 139 -0.76 1.08 -6.25
C GLU A 139 -0.82 2.58 -6.61
N TYR A 140 -1.14 2.93 -7.87
CA TYR A 140 -1.35 4.33 -8.22
C TYR A 140 -2.49 4.98 -7.45
N VAL A 141 -3.61 4.26 -7.27
CA VAL A 141 -4.74 4.73 -6.46
C VAL A 141 -4.30 4.96 -5.01
N LYS A 142 -3.55 4.03 -4.43
CA LYS A 142 -2.99 4.15 -3.07
C LYS A 142 -2.11 5.39 -2.92
N LEU A 143 -1.19 5.62 -3.86
CA LEU A 143 -0.31 6.79 -3.82
C LEU A 143 -1.11 8.11 -3.88
N LEU A 144 -2.15 8.19 -4.71
CA LEU A 144 -3.04 9.35 -4.77
C LEU A 144 -3.81 9.57 -3.47
N LEU A 145 -4.31 8.49 -2.85
CA LEU A 145 -4.99 8.56 -1.54
C LEU A 145 -4.04 9.04 -0.44
N LEU A 146 -2.79 8.56 -0.42
CA LEU A 146 -1.77 8.99 0.54
C LEU A 146 -1.42 10.46 0.36
N LEU A 147 -1.25 10.94 -0.87
CA LEU A 147 -1.05 12.37 -1.17
C LEU A 147 -2.24 13.22 -0.73
N GLY A 148 -3.45 12.77 -1.04
CA GLY A 148 -4.69 13.44 -0.63
C GLY A 148 -4.81 13.54 0.89
N LEU A 149 -4.54 12.44 1.61
CA LEU A 149 -4.59 12.42 3.08
C LEU A 149 -3.48 13.28 3.68
N GLY A 150 -2.25 13.19 3.17
CA GLY A 150 -1.13 14.03 3.60
C GLY A 150 -1.45 15.52 3.43
N GLY A 151 -1.99 15.91 2.28
CA GLY A 151 -2.45 17.28 2.02
C GLY A 151 -3.55 17.73 2.98
N ALA A 152 -4.57 16.89 3.22
CA ALA A 152 -5.64 17.21 4.17
C ALA A 152 -5.11 17.41 5.60
N VAL A 153 -4.17 16.56 6.04
CA VAL A 153 -3.54 16.69 7.37
C VAL A 153 -2.71 17.97 7.47
N LEU A 154 -1.93 18.31 6.43
CA LEU A 154 -1.14 19.54 6.38
C LEU A 154 -2.02 20.80 6.45
N VAL A 155 -3.08 20.86 5.64
CA VAL A 155 -4.03 21.97 5.65
C VAL A 155 -4.63 22.18 7.04
N ASP A 156 -5.05 21.08 7.68
CA ASP A 156 -5.59 21.14 9.03
C ASP A 156 -4.58 21.68 10.05
N ARG A 157 -3.31 21.27 9.97
CA ARG A 157 -2.26 21.79 10.87
C ARG A 157 -2.02 23.28 10.67
N VAL A 158 -1.95 23.72 9.42
CA VAL A 158 -1.74 25.15 9.10
C VAL A 158 -2.92 26.01 9.61
N ARG A 159 -4.17 25.54 9.43
CA ARG A 159 -5.35 26.24 9.94
C ARG A 159 -5.37 26.34 11.45
N ASN A 160 -5.10 25.24 12.14
CA ASN A 160 -5.08 25.23 13.61
C ASN A 160 -3.97 26.13 14.18
N ASN A 161 -2.80 26.22 13.53
CA ASN A 161 -1.70 27.08 13.99
C ASN A 161 -1.98 28.58 13.76
N LYS A 162 -2.84 28.92 12.78
CA LYS A 162 -3.22 30.31 12.49
C LYS A 162 -4.43 30.79 13.30
N GLY A 163 -4.99 29.97 14.19
CA GLY A 163 -6.19 30.32 14.95
C GLY A 163 -7.45 30.54 14.08
N ILE A 164 -7.44 30.06 12.83
CA ILE A 164 -8.54 30.14 11.88
C ILE A 164 -9.31 28.82 11.99
N ALA A 165 -9.96 28.62 13.11
CA ALA A 165 -10.85 27.47 13.33
C ALA A 165 -12.29 27.96 13.50
#